data_6f21d5f8b51f3267d603d049b60c7702
#
_entry.id   6f21d5f8b51f3267d603d049b60c7702
#
_cell.length_a   1.000
_cell.length_b   1.000
_cell.length_c   1.000
_cell.angle_alpha   90.00
_cell.angle_beta   90.00
_cell.angle_gamma   90.00
#
_symmetry.space_group_name_H-M   'P 1'
#
loop_
_entity.id
_entity.type
_entity.pdbx_description
1 polymer ?
#
loop_
_entity_poly.entity_id
_entity_poly.type
_entity_poly.pdbx_seq_one_letter_code
_entity_poly.pdbx_strand_id
1 'polypeptide(L)'
;MISAWQTYLFVAIGGACGASLRYFISQMVLIWLGKGFPFATLLVNITGSLLMGFLYGLIQQGIIEVVVYRTLIGIGFLGAFTTFSTFSLDTLLLMQQGEIIKAMLNVLLNVVLCVLAAALGMYLVVNK
;
A
#
# COMPACT_ATOMS: atom_id res chain seq x y z
N MET A 1 -14.86 -7.04 24.72
CA MET A 1 -13.59 -6.26 24.61
C MET A 1 -12.56 -7.14 23.94
N ILE A 2 -11.91 -6.62 22.91
CA ILE A 2 -10.89 -7.38 22.15
C ILE A 2 -9.60 -7.41 22.97
N SER A 3 -9.04 -8.61 23.18
CA SER A 3 -7.78 -8.76 23.92
C SER A 3 -6.56 -8.37 23.08
N ALA A 4 -5.43 -8.05 23.73
CA ALA A 4 -4.18 -7.73 23.03
C ALA A 4 -3.75 -8.86 22.09
N TRP A 5 -3.91 -10.12 22.50
CA TRP A 5 -3.60 -11.28 21.65
C TRP A 5 -4.43 -11.34 20.36
N GLN A 6 -5.71 -10.99 20.43
CA GLN A 6 -6.59 -10.95 19.26
C GLN A 6 -6.14 -9.88 18.27
N THR A 7 -5.67 -8.72 18.74
CA THR A 7 -5.15 -7.67 17.86
C THR A 7 -3.88 -8.13 17.12
N TYR A 8 -2.96 -8.84 17.80
CA TYR A 8 -1.78 -9.43 17.13
C TYR A 8 -2.17 -10.48 16.09
N LEU A 9 -3.18 -11.31 16.37
CA LEU A 9 -3.68 -12.29 15.40
C LEU A 9 -4.30 -11.59 14.18
N PHE A 10 -5.06 -10.53 14.36
CA PHE A 10 -5.61 -9.74 13.24
C PHE A 10 -4.50 -9.16 12.37
N VAL A 11 -3.48 -8.58 12.98
CA VAL A 11 -2.31 -8.07 12.23
C VAL A 11 -1.59 -9.20 11.50
N ALA A 12 -1.39 -10.35 12.13
CA ALA A 12 -0.70 -11.48 11.51
C ALA A 12 -1.48 -12.05 10.31
N ILE A 13 -2.79 -12.25 10.44
CA ILE A 13 -3.64 -12.75 9.36
C ILE A 13 -3.70 -11.73 8.21
N GLY A 14 -3.99 -10.48 8.51
CA GLY A 14 -4.00 -9.41 7.52
C GLY A 14 -2.65 -9.28 6.83
N GLY A 15 -1.56 -9.30 7.59
CA GLY A 15 -0.20 -9.22 7.09
C GLY A 15 0.16 -10.37 6.15
N ALA A 16 -0.17 -11.60 6.52
CA ALA A 16 0.04 -12.76 5.66
C ALA A 16 -0.70 -12.63 4.33
N CYS A 17 -1.97 -12.24 4.36
CA CYS A 17 -2.78 -12.02 3.14
C CYS A 17 -2.22 -10.85 2.31
N GLY A 18 -1.90 -9.74 2.93
CA GLY A 18 -1.41 -8.54 2.24
C GLY A 18 -0.05 -8.78 1.57
N ALA A 19 0.89 -9.39 2.27
CA ALA A 19 2.21 -9.72 1.72
C ALA A 19 2.11 -10.75 0.59
N SER A 20 1.26 -11.75 0.72
CA SER A 20 1.05 -12.78 -0.31
C SER A 20 0.42 -12.18 -1.57
N LEU A 21 -0.57 -11.31 -1.42
CA LEU A 21 -1.20 -10.63 -2.55
C LEU A 21 -0.21 -9.66 -3.23
N ARG A 22 0.58 -8.92 -2.47
CA ARG A 22 1.65 -8.08 -3.03
C ARG A 22 2.62 -8.89 -3.88
N TYR A 23 3.07 -10.03 -3.38
CA TYR A 23 3.96 -10.91 -4.13
C TYR A 23 3.32 -11.39 -5.43
N PHE A 24 2.07 -11.86 -5.37
CA PHE A 24 1.32 -12.30 -6.55
C PHE A 24 1.20 -11.19 -7.61
N ILE A 25 0.76 -10.00 -7.21
CA ILE A 25 0.64 -8.85 -8.13
C ILE A 25 2.00 -8.48 -8.71
N SER A 26 3.06 -8.50 -7.90
CA SER A 26 4.41 -8.20 -8.37
C SER A 26 4.87 -9.18 -9.45
N GLN A 27 4.58 -10.47 -9.32
CA GLN A 27 4.89 -11.46 -10.35
C GLN A 27 4.08 -11.23 -11.64
N MET A 28 2.78 -10.95 -11.52
CA MET A 28 1.92 -10.68 -12.68
C MET A 28 2.37 -9.43 -13.44
N VAL A 29 2.61 -8.34 -12.73
CA VAL A 29 3.07 -7.08 -13.34
C VAL A 29 4.42 -7.26 -14.01
N LEU A 30 5.33 -8.01 -13.40
CA LEU A 30 6.65 -8.31 -13.97
C LEU A 30 6.54 -9.07 -15.30
N ILE A 31 5.64 -10.05 -15.37
CA ILE A 31 5.38 -10.82 -16.60
C ILE A 31 4.81 -9.92 -17.71
N TRP A 32 3.90 -9.02 -17.38
CA TRP A 32 3.20 -8.20 -18.38
C TRP A 32 3.95 -6.94 -18.80
N LEU A 33 4.62 -6.27 -17.87
CA LEU A 33 5.27 -4.96 -18.09
C LEU A 33 6.82 -5.03 -18.07
N GLY A 34 7.40 -6.17 -17.69
CA GLY A 34 8.85 -6.36 -17.65
C GLY A 34 9.53 -5.61 -16.51
N LYS A 35 10.87 -5.48 -16.64
CA LYS A 35 11.76 -4.96 -15.59
C LYS A 35 12.23 -3.52 -15.80
N GLY A 36 11.76 -2.86 -16.84
CA GLY A 36 12.29 -1.54 -17.24
C GLY A 36 12.00 -0.41 -16.27
N PHE A 37 10.93 -0.54 -15.50
CA PHE A 37 10.52 0.39 -14.44
C PHE A 37 9.76 -0.39 -13.35
N PRO A 38 9.83 0.01 -12.06
CA PRO A 38 9.21 -0.72 -10.94
C PRO A 38 7.69 -0.48 -10.85
N PHE A 39 6.96 -0.85 -11.91
CA PHE A 39 5.50 -0.67 -11.99
C PHE A 39 4.75 -1.42 -10.90
N ALA A 40 5.22 -2.60 -10.49
CA ALA A 40 4.57 -3.42 -9.48
C ALA A 40 4.54 -2.70 -8.12
N THR A 41 5.68 -2.17 -7.69
CA THR A 41 5.82 -1.40 -6.46
C THR A 41 4.93 -0.17 -6.49
N LEU A 42 4.94 0.56 -7.60
CA LEU A 42 4.10 1.75 -7.78
C LEU A 42 2.60 1.40 -7.70
N LEU A 43 2.18 0.34 -8.38
CA LEU A 43 0.78 -0.10 -8.41
C LEU A 43 0.27 -0.49 -7.02
N VAL A 44 1.00 -1.33 -6.28
CA VAL A 44 0.57 -1.75 -4.93
C VAL A 44 0.56 -0.58 -3.95
N ASN A 45 1.50 0.35 -4.06
CA ASN A 45 1.56 1.52 -3.21
C ASN A 45 0.40 2.49 -3.49
N ILE A 46 0.07 2.76 -4.76
CA ILE A 46 -1.08 3.61 -5.13
C ILE A 46 -2.39 2.96 -4.68
N THR A 47 -2.59 1.68 -5.03
CA THR A 47 -3.82 0.96 -4.68
C THR A 47 -3.99 0.84 -3.17
N GLY A 48 -2.93 0.47 -2.46
CA GLY A 48 -2.94 0.37 -1.01
C GLY A 48 -3.18 1.71 -0.32
N SER A 49 -2.62 2.80 -0.84
CA SER A 49 -2.85 4.16 -0.33
C SER A 49 -4.30 4.61 -0.53
N LEU A 50 -4.89 4.32 -1.68
CA LEU A 50 -6.31 4.58 -1.96
C LEU A 50 -7.21 3.87 -0.94
N LEU A 51 -6.98 2.56 -0.75
CA LEU A 51 -7.75 1.74 0.17
C LEU A 51 -7.52 2.14 1.64
N MET A 52 -6.31 2.58 1.99
CA MET A 52 -6.01 3.10 3.32
C MET A 52 -6.79 4.39 3.61
N GLY A 53 -6.81 5.33 2.67
CA GLY A 53 -7.60 6.56 2.79
C GLY A 53 -9.10 6.26 2.91
N PHE A 54 -9.61 5.34 2.11
CA PHE A 54 -10.99 4.89 2.16
C PHE A 54 -11.35 4.27 3.53
N LEU A 55 -10.51 3.36 4.03
CA LEU A 55 -10.67 2.73 5.34
C LEU A 55 -10.73 3.76 6.46
N TYR A 56 -9.78 4.69 6.48
CA TYR A 56 -9.74 5.73 7.50
C TYR A 56 -10.91 6.72 7.41
N GLY A 57 -11.41 6.98 6.20
CA GLY A 57 -12.66 7.72 6.02
C GLY A 57 -13.85 7.01 6.69
N LEU A 58 -14.00 5.69 6.51
CA LEU A 58 -15.03 4.90 7.17
C LEU A 58 -14.92 4.91 8.70
N ILE A 59 -13.70 4.84 9.21
CA ILE A 59 -13.43 4.92 10.66
C ILE A 59 -13.81 6.30 11.21
N GLN A 60 -13.42 7.37 10.53
CA GLN A 60 -13.74 8.75 10.96
C GLN A 60 -15.23 9.04 10.97
N GLN A 61 -15.98 8.44 10.05
CA GLN A 61 -17.44 8.57 9.99
C GLN A 61 -18.16 7.65 10.99
N GLY A 62 -17.43 6.83 11.74
CA GLY A 62 -18.03 5.88 12.69
C GLY A 62 -18.84 4.75 12.04
N ILE A 63 -18.60 4.48 10.74
CA ILE A 63 -19.34 3.46 9.98
C ILE A 63 -18.88 2.05 10.35
N ILE A 64 -17.60 1.89 10.71
CA ILE A 64 -17.01 0.59 11.04
C ILE A 64 -16.31 0.61 12.40
N GLU A 65 -16.17 -0.58 12.98
CA GLU A 65 -15.52 -0.77 14.29
C GLU A 65 -14.00 -0.52 14.16
N VAL A 66 -13.49 0.37 15.01
CA VAL A 66 -12.13 0.91 14.88
C VAL A 66 -11.05 -0.16 15.06
N VAL A 67 -11.13 -0.94 16.16
CA VAL A 67 -10.03 -1.82 16.55
C VAL A 67 -9.82 -2.94 15.55
N VAL A 68 -10.88 -3.65 15.16
CA VAL A 68 -10.79 -4.78 14.22
C VAL A 68 -10.35 -4.35 12.85
N TYR A 69 -11.03 -3.37 12.27
CA TYR A 69 -10.73 -2.97 10.88
C TYR A 69 -9.39 -2.26 10.75
N ARG A 70 -9.02 -1.45 11.75
CA ARG A 70 -7.70 -0.82 11.77
C ARG A 70 -6.57 -1.84 11.86
N THR A 71 -6.69 -2.86 12.72
CA THR A 71 -5.63 -3.84 12.93
C THR A 71 -5.57 -4.88 11.82
N LEU A 72 -6.70 -5.46 11.43
CA LEU A 72 -6.76 -6.50 10.39
C LEU A 72 -6.45 -5.93 9.00
N ILE A 73 -7.17 -4.87 8.61
CA ILE A 73 -7.09 -4.34 7.25
C ILE A 73 -6.02 -3.26 7.16
N GLY A 74 -6.05 -2.25 8.03
CA GLY A 74 -5.12 -1.12 7.95
C GLY A 74 -3.68 -1.53 8.22
N ILE A 75 -3.39 -2.01 9.41
CA ILE A 75 -2.02 -2.35 9.84
C ILE A 75 -1.57 -3.67 9.21
N GLY A 76 -2.42 -4.71 9.28
CA GLY A 76 -2.10 -6.03 8.78
C GLY A 76 -2.07 -6.06 7.25
N PHE A 77 -3.23 -6.05 6.62
CA PHE A 77 -3.34 -6.26 5.17
C PHE A 77 -2.70 -5.14 4.36
N LEU A 78 -3.15 -3.90 4.50
CA LEU A 78 -2.64 -2.78 3.70
C LEU A 78 -1.21 -2.41 4.07
N GLY A 79 -0.85 -2.51 5.35
CA GLY A 79 0.52 -2.29 5.81
C GLY A 79 1.53 -3.27 5.22
N ALA A 80 1.13 -4.53 5.00
CA ALA A 80 1.97 -5.54 4.35
C ALA A 80 1.83 -5.56 2.82
N PHE A 81 0.71 -5.08 2.30
CA PHE A 81 0.46 -4.97 0.85
C PHE A 81 1.30 -3.85 0.21
N THR A 82 1.40 -2.69 0.86
CA THR A 82 2.25 -1.58 0.44
C THR A 82 3.69 -1.79 0.89
N THR A 83 4.65 -1.12 0.24
CA THR A 83 6.05 -1.30 0.59
C THR A 83 6.90 -0.06 0.31
N PHE A 84 7.45 0.53 1.37
CA PHE A 84 8.44 1.58 1.27
C PHE A 84 9.85 1.02 1.02
N SER A 85 10.19 -0.11 1.62
CA SER A 85 11.52 -0.72 1.48
C SER A 85 11.83 -1.17 0.06
N THR A 86 10.86 -1.78 -0.63
CA THR A 86 11.02 -2.16 -2.04
C THR A 86 11.13 -0.91 -2.92
N PHE A 87 10.28 0.10 -2.71
CA PHE A 87 10.38 1.39 -3.40
C PHE A 87 11.77 2.03 -3.24
N SER A 88 12.33 2.01 -2.03
CA SER A 88 13.66 2.56 -1.76
C SER A 88 14.75 1.77 -2.49
N LEU A 89 14.67 0.45 -2.47
CA LEU A 89 15.62 -0.42 -3.16
C LEU A 89 15.52 -0.25 -4.69
N ASP A 90 14.31 -0.25 -5.24
CA ASP A 90 14.09 -0.05 -6.68
C ASP A 90 14.70 1.27 -7.15
N THR A 91 14.51 2.35 -6.37
CA THR A 91 15.08 3.67 -6.66
C THR A 91 16.61 3.62 -6.66
N LEU A 92 17.20 3.00 -5.64
CA LEU A 92 18.66 2.84 -5.54
C LEU A 92 19.23 2.05 -6.72
N LEU A 93 18.59 0.94 -7.08
CA LEU A 93 19.04 0.11 -8.20
C LEU A 93 18.96 0.86 -9.54
N LEU A 94 17.92 1.66 -9.77
CA LEU A 94 17.84 2.54 -10.96
C LEU A 94 18.98 3.56 -10.99
N MET A 95 19.33 4.14 -9.85
CA MET A 95 20.47 5.07 -9.76
C MET A 95 21.80 4.36 -10.06
N GLN A 96 22.02 3.16 -9.53
CA GLN A 96 23.22 2.37 -9.78
C GLN A 96 23.36 1.95 -11.26
N GLN A 97 22.24 1.76 -11.96
CA GLN A 97 22.21 1.47 -13.38
C GLN A 97 22.41 2.72 -14.27
N GLY A 98 22.54 3.90 -13.68
CA GLY A 98 22.63 5.16 -14.40
C GLY A 98 21.29 5.71 -14.90
N GLU A 99 20.17 5.07 -14.52
CA GLU A 99 18.82 5.44 -14.92
C GLU A 99 18.23 6.53 -14.00
N ILE A 100 18.94 7.67 -13.93
CA ILE A 100 18.61 8.74 -12.97
C ILE A 100 17.21 9.31 -13.18
N ILE A 101 16.79 9.48 -14.44
CA ILE A 101 15.44 10.01 -14.75
C ILE A 101 14.37 9.04 -14.25
N LYS A 102 14.54 7.74 -14.44
CA LYS A 102 13.60 6.74 -13.95
C LYS A 102 13.58 6.68 -12.41
N ALA A 103 14.74 6.83 -11.77
CA ALA A 103 14.82 6.92 -10.31
C ALA A 103 14.04 8.12 -9.78
N MET A 104 14.22 9.30 -10.38
CA MET A 104 13.48 10.51 -10.01
C MET A 104 11.97 10.34 -10.25
N LEU A 105 11.57 9.77 -11.38
CA LEU A 105 10.17 9.48 -11.68
C LEU A 105 9.57 8.49 -10.67
N ASN A 106 10.32 7.45 -10.28
CA ASN A 106 9.85 6.49 -9.28
C ASN A 106 9.57 7.17 -7.94
N VAL A 107 10.46 8.05 -7.47
CA VAL A 107 10.24 8.83 -6.25
C VAL A 107 9.03 9.74 -6.39
N LEU A 108 8.98 10.54 -7.44
CA LEU A 108 7.91 11.51 -7.65
C LEU A 108 6.54 10.85 -7.76
N LEU A 109 6.42 9.80 -8.56
CA LEU A 109 5.16 9.08 -8.77
C LEU A 109 4.69 8.38 -7.50
N ASN A 110 5.58 7.70 -6.77
CA ASN A 110 5.20 7.08 -5.49
C ASN A 110 4.71 8.12 -4.49
N VAL A 111 5.45 9.21 -4.28
CA VAL A 111 5.09 10.23 -3.29
C VAL A 111 3.79 10.94 -3.68
N VAL A 112 3.73 11.48 -4.89
CA VAL A 112 2.58 12.31 -5.32
C VAL A 112 1.32 11.47 -5.50
N LEU A 113 1.40 10.37 -6.27
CA LEU A 113 0.21 9.57 -6.58
C LEU A 113 -0.32 8.83 -5.35
N CYS A 114 0.55 8.37 -4.44
CA CYS A 114 0.08 7.71 -3.22
C CYS A 114 -0.60 8.67 -2.25
N VAL A 115 -0.07 9.89 -2.08
CA VAL A 115 -0.73 10.91 -1.24
C VAL A 115 -2.06 11.34 -1.84
N LEU A 116 -2.11 11.57 -3.16
CA LEU A 116 -3.36 11.89 -3.84
C LEU A 116 -4.37 10.73 -3.79
N ALA A 117 -3.92 9.50 -3.94
CA ALA A 117 -4.77 8.31 -3.83
C ALA A 117 -5.36 8.18 -2.42
N ALA A 118 -4.56 8.37 -1.38
CA ALA A 118 -5.05 8.37 0.01
C ALA A 118 -6.08 9.48 0.25
N ALA A 119 -5.81 10.69 -0.24
CA ALA A 119 -6.75 11.81 -0.17
C ALA A 119 -8.05 11.51 -0.92
N LEU A 120 -7.97 10.93 -2.11
CA LEU A 120 -9.14 10.53 -2.90
C LEU A 120 -9.95 9.45 -2.17
N GLY A 121 -9.29 8.43 -1.63
CA GLY A 121 -9.95 7.35 -0.87
C GLY A 121 -10.76 7.91 0.30
N MET A 122 -10.17 8.82 1.07
CA MET A 122 -10.84 9.49 2.19
C MET A 122 -11.99 10.38 1.70
N TYR A 123 -11.76 11.16 0.64
CA TYR A 123 -12.76 12.05 0.05
C TYR A 123 -14.03 11.30 -0.39
N LEU A 124 -13.89 10.12 -0.97
CA LEU A 124 -15.01 9.28 -1.44
C LEU A 124 -15.97 8.87 -0.31
N VAL A 125 -15.51 8.87 0.93
CA VAL A 125 -16.33 8.52 2.10
C VAL A 125 -16.87 9.76 2.80
N VAL A 126 -16.00 10.75 3.04
CA VAL A 126 -16.32 11.90 3.89
C VAL A 126 -17.30 12.87 3.22
N ASN A 127 -17.33 12.93 1.89
CA ASN A 127 -18.15 13.87 1.13
C ASN A 127 -19.44 13.23 0.56
N LYS A 128 -19.94 12.18 1.18
CA LYS A 128 -21.27 11.61 0.91
C LYS A 128 -22.30 12.05 1.98
#